data_2005d768fb5aadddf4d552d6e1d2f433
#
_entry.id   2005d768fb5aadddf4d552d6e1d2f433
#
_cell.length_a   1.000
_cell.length_b   1.000
_cell.length_c   1.000
_cell.angle_alpha   90.00
_cell.angle_beta   90.00
_cell.angle_gamma   90.00
#
_symmetry.space_group_name_H-M   'P 1'
#
loop_
_entity.id
_entity.type
_entity.pdbx_description
1 polymer ?
#
loop_
_entity_poly.entity_id
_entity_poly.type
_entity_poly.pdbx_seq_one_letter_code
_entity_poly.pdbx_strand_id
1 'polypeptide(L)'
;MRILQEALTFDDVLLVPAYSEVLPREVDLSTQLSRRIRLNLPIVAAAMDTVTEARLAITIAQEGGIGIIHKSMSIEAQAAEVGRVKKFESGVIKDPITVSPETTIRQVLELTRSRGISGVPVVLGKKVVGIVTHRDMRFEEKLDAPVSSVMTPKERLITVRENAPKHEVLALLHRHRIEKVLVINGDHELKGMITVKDFQKATEFPRACKDEGGRLRVGAAVGTSPDTLDRVAALRDAGTDVIVVDTSHGHSRGVIEMVARIKHRWSDQQVIAGNIVTPEAARALIESGADGIKVGIGPGSICTTRVVAGVGVPQISAIANVAESLKGSDVPVIADGGIRFSGDIAKAIAAGAHSVMIGSLFAGTEESPGDVELYQGASYKTYRGMGSLGAMADRYGSADRYFQDTTTELDKLVPEGVEGRVPYKGSLVAILQQLAGGLRAAMGYTGSNDIEAMRTRPTFVRVTTAGVRESHVHDVTITKEAPNYSAS
;
A
#
# COMPACT_ATOMS: atom_id res chain seq x y z
N MET A 1 -11.83 39.30 14.13
CA MET A 1 -11.23 38.12 13.48
C MET A 1 -10.77 37.19 14.59
N ARG A 2 -11.05 35.87 14.46
CA ARG A 2 -10.57 34.87 15.42
C ARG A 2 -9.41 34.09 14.79
N ILE A 3 -8.21 34.23 15.34
CA ILE A 3 -7.01 33.46 14.96
C ILE A 3 -6.80 32.40 16.03
N LEU A 4 -6.82 31.12 15.65
CA LEU A 4 -6.63 30.00 16.59
C LEU A 4 -5.16 29.85 16.98
N GLN A 5 -4.27 29.85 15.98
CA GLN A 5 -2.82 29.68 16.18
C GLN A 5 -2.06 30.15 14.95
N GLU A 6 -0.77 30.36 15.08
CA GLU A 6 0.17 30.35 13.99
C GLU A 6 0.51 28.90 13.61
N ALA A 7 0.36 28.51 12.34
CA ALA A 7 0.51 27.14 11.92
C ALA A 7 1.75 26.93 11.05
N LEU A 8 2.43 25.80 11.25
CA LEU A 8 3.74 25.48 10.69
C LEU A 8 3.66 24.30 9.72
N THR A 9 4.45 24.38 8.64
CA THR A 9 4.68 23.27 7.71
C THR A 9 6.10 22.69 7.85
N PHE A 10 6.47 21.74 6.97
CA PHE A 10 7.76 21.05 7.07
C PHE A 10 8.96 21.99 6.95
N ASP A 11 8.88 23.04 6.13
CA ASP A 11 9.97 24.00 5.94
C ASP A 11 10.13 24.98 7.10
N ASP A 12 9.12 25.13 7.95
CA ASP A 12 9.15 26.06 9.10
C ASP A 12 9.91 25.53 10.31
N VAL A 13 10.26 24.24 10.32
CA VAL A 13 10.84 23.57 11.47
C VAL A 13 12.01 22.67 11.13
N LEU A 14 12.94 22.50 12.10
CA LEU A 14 13.96 21.46 12.09
C LEU A 14 13.94 20.72 13.43
N LEU A 15 14.37 19.45 13.41
CA LEU A 15 14.57 18.66 14.63
C LEU A 15 15.89 19.04 15.27
N VAL A 16 15.89 19.19 16.60
CA VAL A 16 17.09 19.44 17.37
C VAL A 16 17.84 18.15 17.58
N PRO A 17 19.14 18.06 17.24
CA PRO A 17 19.97 16.91 17.58
C PRO A 17 20.02 16.68 19.09
N ALA A 18 20.02 15.41 19.49
CA ALA A 18 20.11 15.02 20.90
C ALA A 18 21.25 14.04 21.12
N TYR A 19 21.61 13.80 22.40
CA TYR A 19 22.52 12.72 22.74
C TYR A 19 22.00 11.39 22.21
N SER A 20 22.86 10.61 21.55
CA SER A 20 22.49 9.35 20.92
C SER A 20 23.53 8.27 21.16
N GLU A 21 23.05 7.11 21.55
CA GLU A 21 23.78 5.84 21.57
C GLU A 21 23.26 4.88 20.48
N VAL A 22 22.38 5.39 19.60
CA VAL A 22 21.68 4.59 18.59
C VAL A 22 22.35 4.75 17.24
N LEU A 23 22.73 3.63 16.63
CA LEU A 23 23.23 3.62 15.26
C LEU A 23 22.06 3.51 14.25
N PRO A 24 22.10 4.25 13.13
CA PRO A 24 21.02 4.21 12.13
C PRO A 24 20.63 2.81 11.65
N ARG A 25 21.57 1.86 11.61
CA ARG A 25 21.30 0.47 11.19
C ARG A 25 20.51 -0.36 12.22
N GLU A 26 20.47 0.07 13.46
CA GLU A 26 19.92 -0.66 14.61
C GLU A 26 18.51 -0.24 14.98
N VAL A 27 18.00 0.87 14.39
CA VAL A 27 16.68 1.39 14.70
C VAL A 27 15.56 0.50 14.12
N ASP A 28 14.48 0.37 14.88
CA ASP A 28 13.24 -0.29 14.44
C ASP A 28 12.30 0.73 13.80
N LEU A 29 11.99 0.51 12.52
CA LEU A 29 11.05 1.34 11.73
C LEU A 29 9.60 0.83 11.80
N SER A 30 9.33 -0.25 12.52
CA SER A 30 7.99 -0.80 12.61
C SER A 30 7.04 0.12 13.38
N THR A 31 5.80 0.18 12.93
CA THR A 31 4.78 1.10 13.45
C THR A 31 3.37 0.55 13.30
N GLN A 32 2.38 1.20 13.93
CA GLN A 32 0.98 0.90 13.74
C GLN A 32 0.39 1.71 12.58
N LEU A 33 -0.37 1.03 11.72
CA LEU A 33 -1.20 1.64 10.66
C LEU A 33 -2.64 1.83 11.12
N SER A 34 -3.17 0.84 11.83
CA SER A 34 -4.49 0.84 12.46
C SER A 34 -4.39 0.07 13.78
N ARG A 35 -5.47 0.00 14.55
CA ARG A 35 -5.47 -0.73 15.84
C ARG A 35 -4.88 -2.14 15.78
N ARG A 36 -5.04 -2.84 14.65
CA ARG A 36 -4.61 -4.25 14.51
C ARG A 36 -3.58 -4.49 13.41
N ILE A 37 -3.26 -3.49 12.60
CA ILE A 37 -2.32 -3.65 11.49
C ILE A 37 -1.03 -2.93 11.81
N ARG A 38 0.08 -3.69 11.81
CA ARG A 38 1.43 -3.19 11.96
C ARG A 38 2.13 -3.18 10.60
N LEU A 39 2.92 -2.14 10.36
CA LEU A 39 3.84 -2.02 9.24
C LEU A 39 5.28 -2.22 9.73
N ASN A 40 6.16 -2.70 8.85
CA ASN A 40 7.59 -2.80 9.11
C ASN A 40 8.37 -1.58 8.57
N LEU A 41 7.70 -0.74 7.79
CA LEU A 41 8.18 0.56 7.30
C LEU A 41 7.03 1.57 7.42
N PRO A 42 7.22 2.77 8.01
CA PRO A 42 6.14 3.71 8.28
C PRO A 42 5.69 4.48 7.03
N ILE A 43 5.53 3.79 5.90
CA ILE A 43 5.21 4.39 4.60
C ILE A 43 3.99 3.72 3.98
N VAL A 44 3.05 4.55 3.54
CA VAL A 44 1.80 4.17 2.88
C VAL A 44 1.76 4.82 1.48
N ALA A 45 1.44 4.06 0.44
CA ALA A 45 1.22 4.62 -0.88
C ALA A 45 -0.21 5.13 -1.05
N ALA A 46 -0.36 6.34 -1.59
CA ALA A 46 -1.62 7.06 -1.66
C ALA A 46 -2.62 6.42 -2.65
N ALA A 47 -3.89 6.48 -2.30
CA ALA A 47 -5.00 5.96 -3.10
C ALA A 47 -5.34 6.89 -4.29
N MET A 48 -4.45 6.96 -5.25
CA MET A 48 -4.58 7.80 -6.44
C MET A 48 -4.40 6.98 -7.70
N ASP A 49 -5.16 7.28 -8.74
CA ASP A 49 -5.21 6.52 -9.99
C ASP A 49 -3.90 6.59 -10.82
N THR A 50 -3.03 7.56 -10.52
CA THR A 50 -1.69 7.68 -11.07
C THR A 50 -0.58 7.22 -10.10
N VAL A 51 -0.95 6.56 -8.98
CA VAL A 51 0.02 6.13 -7.94
C VAL A 51 -0.10 4.64 -7.63
N THR A 52 -1.27 4.18 -7.14
CA THR A 52 -1.34 2.86 -6.49
C THR A 52 -2.35 1.93 -7.13
N GLU A 53 -1.84 0.97 -7.89
CA GLU A 53 -2.50 -0.27 -8.28
C GLU A 53 -1.70 -1.48 -7.77
N ALA A 54 -2.07 -2.69 -8.16
CA ALA A 54 -1.48 -3.92 -7.61
C ALA A 54 0.04 -3.97 -7.72
N ARG A 55 0.65 -3.52 -8.81
CA ARG A 55 2.11 -3.58 -9.02
C ARG A 55 2.85 -2.78 -7.94
N LEU A 56 2.46 -1.54 -7.72
CA LEU A 56 3.05 -0.69 -6.69
C LEU A 56 2.71 -1.20 -5.28
N ALA A 57 1.46 -1.63 -5.05
CA ALA A 57 1.03 -2.17 -3.76
C ALA A 57 1.81 -3.43 -3.37
N ILE A 58 2.16 -4.30 -4.31
CA ILE A 58 3.02 -5.47 -4.09
C ILE A 58 4.42 -5.02 -3.65
N THR A 59 5.05 -4.14 -4.43
CA THR A 59 6.42 -3.71 -4.18
C THR A 59 6.56 -3.01 -2.82
N ILE A 60 5.64 -2.10 -2.48
CA ILE A 60 5.71 -1.43 -1.17
C ILE A 60 5.44 -2.38 0.00
N ALA A 61 4.56 -3.38 -0.18
CA ALA A 61 4.31 -4.38 0.85
C ALA A 61 5.50 -5.31 1.06
N GLN A 62 6.24 -5.67 0.01
CA GLN A 62 7.51 -6.42 0.09
C GLN A 62 8.58 -5.66 0.87
N GLU A 63 8.63 -4.34 0.73
CA GLU A 63 9.57 -3.47 1.47
C GLU A 63 9.10 -3.13 2.90
N GLY A 64 7.90 -3.57 3.30
CA GLY A 64 7.40 -3.44 4.68
C GLY A 64 6.36 -2.35 4.90
N GLY A 65 6.00 -1.58 3.87
CA GLY A 65 4.91 -0.62 3.87
C GLY A 65 3.58 -1.22 3.43
N ILE A 66 2.65 -0.38 2.95
CA ILE A 66 1.37 -0.82 2.40
C ILE A 66 0.89 0.11 1.28
N GLY A 67 0.30 -0.44 0.23
CA GLY A 67 -0.40 0.31 -0.82
C GLY A 67 -1.90 0.37 -0.58
N ILE A 68 -2.51 1.51 -0.89
CA ILE A 68 -3.96 1.68 -0.85
C ILE A 68 -4.46 1.78 -2.29
N ILE A 69 -5.17 0.75 -2.75
CA ILE A 69 -5.74 0.71 -4.12
C ILE A 69 -6.82 1.78 -4.24
N HIS A 70 -6.72 2.60 -5.29
CA HIS A 70 -7.67 3.69 -5.53
C HIS A 70 -9.05 3.18 -5.97
N LYS A 71 -10.10 4.03 -5.80
CA LYS A 71 -11.48 3.70 -6.14
C LYS A 71 -11.93 4.14 -7.54
N SER A 72 -11.07 4.81 -8.32
CA SER A 72 -11.40 5.33 -9.66
C SER A 72 -11.47 4.21 -10.71
N MET A 73 -12.22 3.16 -10.40
CA MET A 73 -12.48 1.98 -11.23
C MET A 73 -13.76 1.26 -10.75
N SER A 74 -14.26 0.30 -11.51
CA SER A 74 -15.42 -0.49 -11.09
C SER A 74 -15.13 -1.28 -9.81
N ILE A 75 -16.18 -1.72 -9.12
CA ILE A 75 -16.08 -2.54 -7.91
C ILE A 75 -15.28 -3.82 -8.20
N GLU A 76 -15.57 -4.48 -9.31
CA GLU A 76 -14.93 -5.73 -9.73
C GLU A 76 -13.46 -5.52 -10.07
N ALA A 77 -13.13 -4.41 -10.75
CA ALA A 77 -11.75 -4.07 -11.10
C ALA A 77 -10.91 -3.80 -9.84
N GLN A 78 -11.44 -3.03 -8.87
CA GLN A 78 -10.75 -2.75 -7.62
C GLN A 78 -10.54 -4.03 -6.79
N ALA A 79 -11.55 -4.88 -6.71
CA ALA A 79 -11.45 -6.18 -6.03
C ALA A 79 -10.43 -7.10 -6.74
N ALA A 80 -10.34 -7.06 -8.07
CA ALA A 80 -9.33 -7.80 -8.83
C ALA A 80 -7.90 -7.30 -8.54
N GLU A 81 -7.68 -5.98 -8.43
CA GLU A 81 -6.39 -5.41 -8.04
C GLU A 81 -5.97 -5.88 -6.64
N VAL A 82 -6.88 -5.82 -5.66
CA VAL A 82 -6.65 -6.37 -4.32
C VAL A 82 -6.31 -7.87 -4.39
N GLY A 83 -7.08 -8.64 -5.14
CA GLY A 83 -6.87 -10.07 -5.34
C GLY A 83 -5.50 -10.41 -5.94
N ARG A 84 -4.96 -9.56 -6.85
CA ARG A 84 -3.61 -9.71 -7.39
C ARG A 84 -2.54 -9.58 -6.30
N VAL A 85 -2.66 -8.59 -5.41
CA VAL A 85 -1.74 -8.42 -4.29
C VAL A 85 -1.79 -9.61 -3.36
N LYS A 86 -3.00 -10.05 -2.96
CA LYS A 86 -3.19 -11.18 -2.04
C LYS A 86 -2.69 -12.51 -2.60
N LYS A 87 -2.73 -12.69 -3.91
CA LYS A 87 -2.25 -13.91 -4.58
C LYS A 87 -0.74 -13.89 -4.86
N PHE A 88 -0.09 -12.75 -4.80
CA PHE A 88 1.30 -12.60 -5.24
C PHE A 88 2.30 -13.39 -4.40
N GLU A 89 2.09 -13.48 -3.09
CA GLU A 89 2.93 -14.23 -2.15
C GLU A 89 2.09 -15.05 -1.16
N SER A 90 1.23 -15.89 -1.66
CA SER A 90 0.60 -16.88 -0.79
C SER A 90 1.59 -18.03 -0.59
N GLY A 91 2.20 -18.17 0.59
CA GLY A 91 3.11 -19.28 0.93
C GLY A 91 2.45 -20.65 0.81
N VAL A 92 1.13 -20.70 0.79
CA VAL A 92 0.29 -21.81 0.38
C VAL A 92 -0.73 -21.28 -0.62
N ILE A 93 -0.69 -21.71 -1.85
CA ILE A 93 -1.75 -21.44 -2.83
C ILE A 93 -2.98 -22.21 -2.33
N LYS A 94 -3.86 -21.53 -1.60
CA LYS A 94 -5.18 -22.06 -1.26
C LYS A 94 -6.02 -22.10 -2.52
N ASP A 95 -6.73 -23.19 -2.76
CA ASP A 95 -7.53 -23.40 -3.97
C ASP A 95 -6.74 -23.26 -5.29
N PRO A 96 -5.68 -24.08 -5.49
CA PRO A 96 -4.95 -24.06 -6.75
C PRO A 96 -5.86 -24.49 -7.91
N ILE A 97 -5.62 -23.92 -9.09
CA ILE A 97 -6.30 -24.36 -10.31
C ILE A 97 -6.04 -25.85 -10.51
N THR A 98 -7.09 -26.63 -10.71
CA THR A 98 -7.04 -28.08 -10.89
C THR A 98 -7.61 -28.52 -12.22
N VAL A 99 -7.25 -29.70 -12.66
CA VAL A 99 -7.81 -30.35 -13.84
C VAL A 99 -8.25 -31.77 -13.51
N SER A 100 -9.14 -32.37 -14.31
CA SER A 100 -9.50 -33.78 -14.19
C SER A 100 -8.47 -34.66 -14.92
N PRO A 101 -8.38 -35.95 -14.59
CA PRO A 101 -7.50 -36.90 -15.28
C PRO A 101 -7.74 -37.00 -16.78
N GLU A 102 -8.97 -36.74 -17.21
CA GLU A 102 -9.42 -36.81 -18.60
C GLU A 102 -9.14 -35.53 -19.42
N THR A 103 -8.72 -34.45 -18.75
CA THR A 103 -8.37 -33.19 -19.44
C THR A 103 -7.21 -33.43 -20.40
N THR A 104 -7.29 -32.94 -21.65
CA THR A 104 -6.23 -33.18 -22.62
C THR A 104 -4.98 -32.37 -22.32
N ILE A 105 -3.81 -32.87 -22.72
CA ILE A 105 -2.53 -32.19 -22.55
C ILE A 105 -2.56 -30.81 -23.21
N ARG A 106 -3.22 -30.69 -24.39
CA ARG A 106 -3.44 -29.41 -25.09
C ARG A 106 -4.14 -28.39 -24.19
N GLN A 107 -5.26 -28.76 -23.58
CA GLN A 107 -6.02 -27.89 -22.68
C GLN A 107 -5.19 -27.48 -21.45
N VAL A 108 -4.40 -28.39 -20.90
CA VAL A 108 -3.51 -28.06 -19.77
C VAL A 108 -2.40 -27.09 -20.18
N LEU A 109 -1.82 -27.25 -21.37
CA LEU A 109 -0.82 -26.31 -21.91
C LEU A 109 -1.39 -24.91 -22.14
N GLU A 110 -2.61 -24.81 -22.70
CA GLU A 110 -3.31 -23.53 -22.86
C GLU A 110 -3.62 -22.88 -21.50
N LEU A 111 -4.12 -23.67 -20.55
CA LEU A 111 -4.38 -23.21 -19.18
C LEU A 111 -3.12 -22.68 -18.50
N THR A 112 -2.01 -23.44 -18.58
CA THR A 112 -0.75 -23.04 -17.96
C THR A 112 -0.17 -21.79 -18.59
N ARG A 113 -0.25 -21.61 -19.90
CA ARG A 113 0.18 -20.40 -20.61
C ARG A 113 -0.67 -19.20 -20.26
N SER A 114 -2.00 -19.33 -20.34
CA SER A 114 -2.93 -18.20 -20.06
C SER A 114 -2.88 -17.73 -18.61
N ARG A 115 -2.54 -18.61 -17.67
CA ARG A 115 -2.48 -18.31 -16.23
C ARG A 115 -1.07 -18.10 -15.69
N GLY A 116 -0.03 -18.29 -16.51
CA GLY A 116 1.37 -18.13 -16.08
C GLY A 116 1.80 -19.13 -14.98
N ILE A 117 1.22 -20.35 -14.97
CA ILE A 117 1.50 -21.38 -13.98
C ILE A 117 2.28 -22.55 -14.59
N SER A 118 3.17 -23.16 -13.82
CA SER A 118 4.10 -24.20 -14.30
C SER A 118 3.74 -25.63 -13.83
N GLY A 119 2.60 -25.80 -13.19
CA GLY A 119 2.13 -27.13 -12.74
C GLY A 119 0.74 -27.05 -12.13
N VAL A 120 -0.06 -28.09 -12.37
CA VAL A 120 -1.49 -28.16 -12.06
C VAL A 120 -1.77 -29.45 -11.33
N PRO A 121 -2.39 -29.42 -10.13
CA PRO A 121 -2.90 -30.63 -9.47
C PRO A 121 -3.99 -31.28 -10.32
N VAL A 122 -3.94 -32.60 -10.39
CA VAL A 122 -4.97 -33.41 -11.04
C VAL A 122 -5.86 -34.03 -9.96
N VAL A 123 -7.17 -33.77 -10.04
CA VAL A 123 -8.13 -34.18 -9.02
C VAL A 123 -9.30 -34.95 -9.62
N LEU A 124 -9.84 -35.92 -8.85
CA LEU A 124 -11.12 -36.55 -9.10
C LEU A 124 -12.11 -36.10 -8.01
N GLY A 125 -13.01 -35.20 -8.38
CA GLY A 125 -13.79 -34.45 -7.39
C GLY A 125 -12.89 -33.55 -6.54
N LYS A 126 -12.77 -33.79 -5.23
CA LYS A 126 -11.85 -33.08 -4.33
C LYS A 126 -10.56 -33.86 -4.03
N LYS A 127 -10.47 -35.13 -4.41
CA LYS A 127 -9.33 -35.99 -4.08
C LYS A 127 -8.21 -35.84 -5.09
N VAL A 128 -6.99 -35.67 -4.60
CA VAL A 128 -5.79 -35.61 -5.43
C VAL A 128 -5.47 -36.99 -6.00
N VAL A 129 -5.32 -37.06 -7.33
CA VAL A 129 -4.92 -38.27 -8.07
C VAL A 129 -3.57 -38.11 -8.78
N GLY A 130 -3.07 -36.88 -8.92
CA GLY A 130 -1.77 -36.61 -9.54
C GLY A 130 -1.41 -35.14 -9.54
N ILE A 131 -0.26 -34.84 -10.13
CA ILE A 131 0.17 -33.51 -10.52
C ILE A 131 0.79 -33.57 -11.92
N VAL A 132 0.51 -32.58 -12.76
CA VAL A 132 1.18 -32.41 -14.04
C VAL A 132 1.92 -31.10 -14.06
N THR A 133 3.15 -31.11 -14.59
CA THR A 133 4.01 -29.93 -14.69
C THR A 133 4.47 -29.72 -16.13
N HIS A 134 5.02 -28.53 -16.40
CA HIS A 134 5.63 -28.24 -17.71
C HIS A 134 6.70 -29.27 -18.10
N ARG A 135 7.40 -29.89 -17.14
CA ARG A 135 8.42 -30.91 -17.38
C ARG A 135 7.80 -32.18 -17.94
N ASP A 136 6.64 -32.58 -17.44
CA ASP A 136 5.95 -33.81 -17.84
C ASP A 136 5.38 -33.70 -19.27
N MET A 137 5.03 -32.49 -19.70
CA MET A 137 4.41 -32.22 -21.03
C MET A 137 5.39 -31.73 -22.11
N ARG A 138 6.65 -31.46 -21.74
CA ARG A 138 7.61 -30.70 -22.58
C ARG A 138 7.91 -31.35 -23.94
N PHE A 139 7.93 -32.67 -23.97
CA PHE A 139 8.29 -33.43 -25.15
C PHE A 139 7.14 -34.34 -25.64
N GLU A 140 5.90 -34.10 -25.14
CA GLU A 140 4.76 -34.91 -25.51
C GLU A 140 4.20 -34.45 -26.87
N GLU A 141 4.12 -35.41 -27.77
CA GLU A 141 3.62 -35.19 -29.13
C GLU A 141 2.10 -35.43 -29.25
N LYS A 142 1.54 -36.30 -28.40
CA LYS A 142 0.11 -36.67 -28.41
C LYS A 142 -0.70 -35.70 -27.56
N LEU A 143 -0.85 -34.46 -28.03
CA LEU A 143 -1.47 -33.39 -27.26
C LEU A 143 -2.96 -33.62 -26.94
N ASP A 144 -3.62 -34.49 -27.65
CA ASP A 144 -5.04 -34.85 -27.45
C ASP A 144 -5.23 -36.05 -26.51
N ALA A 145 -4.11 -36.63 -26.01
CA ALA A 145 -4.14 -37.65 -24.95
C ALA A 145 -4.55 -37.02 -23.61
N PRO A 146 -5.19 -37.81 -22.72
CA PRO A 146 -5.56 -37.35 -21.39
C PRO A 146 -4.32 -37.11 -20.51
N VAL A 147 -4.38 -36.11 -19.62
CA VAL A 147 -3.27 -35.75 -18.74
C VAL A 147 -2.86 -36.87 -17.79
N SER A 148 -3.74 -37.81 -17.51
CA SER A 148 -3.45 -39.03 -16.74
C SER A 148 -2.32 -39.87 -17.33
N SER A 149 -2.04 -39.79 -18.64
CA SER A 149 -0.96 -40.52 -19.31
C SER A 149 0.44 -40.01 -18.99
N VAL A 150 0.57 -38.73 -18.62
CA VAL A 150 1.87 -38.05 -18.38
C VAL A 150 2.05 -37.50 -16.96
N MET A 151 0.97 -37.41 -16.18
CA MET A 151 1.03 -36.87 -14.82
C MET A 151 1.89 -37.73 -13.87
N THR A 152 2.44 -37.12 -12.84
CA THR A 152 2.96 -37.86 -11.68
C THR A 152 1.77 -38.40 -10.89
N PRO A 153 1.55 -39.74 -10.83
CA PRO A 153 0.39 -40.34 -10.19
C PRO A 153 0.48 -40.30 -8.67
N LYS A 154 -0.66 -40.52 -8.00
CA LYS A 154 -0.84 -40.44 -6.53
C LYS A 154 0.25 -41.18 -5.74
N GLU A 155 0.64 -42.36 -6.18
CA GLU A 155 1.62 -43.22 -5.49
C GLU A 155 3.03 -42.64 -5.44
N ARG A 156 3.31 -41.72 -6.33
CA ARG A 156 4.61 -41.01 -6.45
C ARG A 156 4.56 -39.57 -5.97
N LEU A 157 3.38 -39.09 -5.54
CA LEU A 157 3.23 -37.73 -5.05
C LEU A 157 3.91 -37.53 -3.70
N ILE A 158 4.64 -36.44 -3.58
CA ILE A 158 5.07 -35.92 -2.30
C ILE A 158 4.06 -34.88 -1.85
N THR A 159 3.44 -35.16 -0.70
CA THR A 159 2.38 -34.32 -0.13
C THR A 159 2.71 -33.96 1.31
N VAL A 160 2.14 -32.86 1.80
CA VAL A 160 2.20 -32.47 3.21
C VAL A 160 0.79 -32.26 3.75
N ARG A 161 0.65 -32.30 5.07
CA ARG A 161 -0.62 -31.95 5.73
C ARG A 161 -0.76 -30.45 5.89
N GLU A 162 -1.98 -29.98 6.11
CA GLU A 162 -2.26 -28.63 6.56
C GLU A 162 -1.41 -28.34 7.82
N ASN A 163 -0.82 -27.16 7.89
CA ASN A 163 0.06 -26.72 8.98
C ASN A 163 1.42 -27.45 9.10
N ALA A 164 1.89 -28.15 8.07
CA ALA A 164 3.24 -28.71 8.07
C ALA A 164 4.28 -27.59 8.31
N PRO A 165 5.27 -27.79 9.19
CA PRO A 165 6.30 -26.78 9.46
C PRO A 165 7.09 -26.43 8.19
N LYS A 166 7.36 -25.14 7.98
CA LYS A 166 8.07 -24.65 6.77
C LYS A 166 9.39 -25.37 6.52
N HIS A 167 10.16 -25.67 7.55
CA HIS A 167 11.45 -26.37 7.42
C HIS A 167 11.29 -27.82 6.93
N GLU A 168 10.23 -28.53 7.31
CA GLU A 168 9.93 -29.87 6.81
C GLU A 168 9.55 -29.83 5.33
N VAL A 169 8.71 -28.88 4.93
CA VAL A 169 8.32 -28.69 3.53
C VAL A 169 9.55 -28.41 2.68
N LEU A 170 10.43 -27.50 3.12
CA LEU A 170 11.67 -27.18 2.42
C LEU A 170 12.59 -28.40 2.29
N ALA A 171 12.73 -29.20 3.36
CA ALA A 171 13.52 -30.43 3.35
C ALA A 171 12.97 -31.46 2.35
N LEU A 172 11.64 -31.59 2.23
CA LEU A 172 10.99 -32.46 1.23
C LEU A 172 11.24 -31.97 -0.19
N LEU A 173 11.04 -30.66 -0.47
CA LEU A 173 11.29 -30.07 -1.78
C LEU A 173 12.76 -30.32 -2.23
N HIS A 174 13.72 -30.11 -1.32
CA HIS A 174 15.15 -30.33 -1.59
C HIS A 174 15.48 -31.81 -1.77
N ARG A 175 15.02 -32.68 -0.88
CA ARG A 175 15.29 -34.14 -0.91
C ARG A 175 14.80 -34.78 -2.20
N HIS A 176 13.57 -34.42 -2.63
CA HIS A 176 12.95 -34.98 -3.82
C HIS A 176 13.22 -34.20 -5.09
N ARG A 177 13.97 -33.09 -5.02
CA ARG A 177 14.29 -32.18 -6.15
C ARG A 177 13.04 -31.75 -6.92
N ILE A 178 11.97 -31.43 -6.18
CA ILE A 178 10.72 -30.95 -6.73
C ILE A 178 10.50 -29.48 -6.39
N GLU A 179 9.76 -28.78 -7.24
CA GLU A 179 9.47 -27.35 -7.08
C GLU A 179 8.13 -27.09 -6.37
N LYS A 180 7.29 -28.11 -6.24
CA LYS A 180 5.93 -28.01 -5.72
C LYS A 180 5.58 -29.21 -4.85
N VAL A 181 4.84 -28.93 -3.76
CA VAL A 181 4.28 -29.93 -2.85
C VAL A 181 2.78 -29.64 -2.67
N LEU A 182 1.96 -30.66 -2.79
CA LEU A 182 0.52 -30.53 -2.56
C LEU A 182 0.20 -30.64 -1.08
N VAL A 183 -0.67 -29.77 -0.59
CA VAL A 183 -1.20 -29.79 0.77
C VAL A 183 -2.53 -30.53 0.75
N ILE A 184 -2.64 -31.57 1.56
CA ILE A 184 -3.83 -32.43 1.64
C ILE A 184 -4.32 -32.59 3.08
N ASN A 185 -5.61 -32.91 3.24
CA ASN A 185 -6.18 -33.33 4.53
C ASN A 185 -6.06 -34.85 4.74
N GLY A 186 -6.65 -35.35 5.83
CA GLY A 186 -6.69 -36.78 6.16
C GLY A 186 -7.38 -37.66 5.11
N ASP A 187 -8.32 -37.12 4.35
CA ASP A 187 -9.08 -37.80 3.30
C ASP A 187 -8.46 -37.68 1.89
N HIS A 188 -7.21 -37.21 1.82
CA HIS A 188 -6.51 -36.92 0.55
C HIS A 188 -7.19 -35.86 -0.34
N GLU A 189 -7.98 -34.98 0.24
CA GLU A 189 -8.51 -33.82 -0.49
C GLU A 189 -7.46 -32.71 -0.60
N LEU A 190 -7.43 -32.05 -1.74
CA LEU A 190 -6.55 -30.92 -1.98
C LEU A 190 -6.96 -29.71 -1.14
N LYS A 191 -6.03 -29.18 -0.36
CA LYS A 191 -6.19 -27.97 0.46
C LYS A 191 -5.28 -26.82 0.03
N GLY A 192 -4.30 -27.13 -0.81
CA GLY A 192 -3.39 -26.11 -1.34
C GLY A 192 -2.18 -26.69 -2.03
N MET A 193 -1.29 -25.79 -2.43
CA MET A 193 0.00 -26.13 -3.05
C MET A 193 1.06 -25.15 -2.55
N ILE A 194 2.25 -25.64 -2.20
CA ILE A 194 3.41 -24.83 -1.80
C ILE A 194 4.48 -24.97 -2.88
N THR A 195 5.18 -23.88 -3.20
CA THR A 195 6.26 -23.90 -4.20
C THR A 195 7.58 -23.41 -3.61
N VAL A 196 8.72 -23.80 -4.23
CA VAL A 196 10.06 -23.31 -3.87
C VAL A 196 10.14 -21.79 -3.95
N LYS A 197 9.43 -21.18 -4.92
CA LYS A 197 9.39 -19.71 -5.07
C LYS A 197 8.85 -19.00 -3.83
N ASP A 198 7.94 -19.61 -3.10
CA ASP A 198 7.36 -19.04 -1.88
C ASP A 198 8.40 -18.95 -0.75
N PHE A 199 9.33 -19.92 -0.69
CA PHE A 199 10.45 -19.88 0.25
C PHE A 199 11.53 -18.88 -0.15
N GLN A 200 11.85 -18.80 -1.45
CA GLN A 200 12.81 -17.85 -1.97
C GLN A 200 12.39 -16.41 -1.68
N LYS A 201 11.12 -16.07 -1.98
CA LYS A 201 10.54 -14.75 -1.69
C LYS A 201 10.52 -14.40 -0.20
N ALA A 202 10.28 -15.36 0.67
CA ALA A 202 10.33 -15.13 2.12
C ALA A 202 11.74 -14.77 2.62
N THR A 203 12.78 -15.29 1.94
CA THR A 203 14.18 -14.96 2.24
C THR A 203 14.61 -13.64 1.59
N GLU A 204 14.10 -13.35 0.40
CA GLU A 204 14.39 -12.15 -0.36
C GLU A 204 13.77 -10.88 0.27
N PHE A 205 12.55 -11.01 0.84
CA PHE A 205 11.80 -9.90 1.46
C PHE A 205 11.51 -10.16 2.95
N PRO A 206 12.52 -10.14 3.83
CA PRO A 206 12.34 -10.45 5.25
C PRO A 206 11.49 -9.43 6.00
N ARG A 207 11.39 -8.21 5.47
CA ARG A 207 10.59 -7.11 6.05
C ARG A 207 9.19 -7.00 5.47
N ALA A 208 8.78 -7.90 4.57
CA ALA A 208 7.48 -7.80 3.91
C ALA A 208 6.34 -7.70 4.92
N CYS A 209 5.41 -6.77 4.64
CA CYS A 209 4.20 -6.57 5.44
C CYS A 209 3.16 -7.64 5.06
N LYS A 210 2.97 -8.65 5.93
CA LYS A 210 2.13 -9.83 5.69
C LYS A 210 1.02 -9.97 6.74
N ASP A 211 -0.09 -10.57 6.30
CA ASP A 211 -1.17 -11.00 7.21
C ASP A 211 -0.80 -12.32 7.92
N GLU A 212 -1.68 -12.79 8.81
CA GLU A 212 -1.49 -14.03 9.56
C GLU A 212 -1.43 -15.27 8.65
N GLY A 213 -1.98 -15.18 7.43
CA GLY A 213 -1.90 -16.21 6.40
C GLY A 213 -0.61 -16.15 5.55
N GLY A 214 0.29 -15.22 5.83
CA GLY A 214 1.55 -15.01 5.10
C GLY A 214 1.39 -14.33 3.74
N ARG A 215 0.22 -13.72 3.45
CA ARG A 215 -0.05 -12.96 2.22
C ARG A 215 0.30 -11.49 2.42
N LEU A 216 0.74 -10.81 1.37
CA LEU A 216 1.01 -9.37 1.42
C LEU A 216 -0.25 -8.60 1.86
N ARG A 217 -0.06 -7.60 2.73
CA ARG A 217 -1.14 -6.70 3.15
C ARG A 217 -1.41 -5.64 2.09
N VAL A 218 -2.68 -5.31 1.93
CA VAL A 218 -3.16 -4.30 0.99
C VAL A 218 -4.39 -3.59 1.56
N GLY A 219 -4.47 -2.28 1.36
CA GLY A 219 -5.66 -1.49 1.63
C GLY A 219 -6.39 -1.12 0.35
N ALA A 220 -7.64 -0.67 0.49
CA ALA A 220 -8.41 -0.13 -0.60
C ALA A 220 -9.24 1.08 -0.15
N ALA A 221 -9.28 2.10 -1.00
CA ALA A 221 -10.05 3.31 -0.76
C ALA A 221 -11.50 3.14 -1.19
N VAL A 222 -12.39 3.75 -0.41
CA VAL A 222 -13.82 3.87 -0.71
C VAL A 222 -14.27 5.31 -0.44
N GLY A 223 -15.40 5.71 -1.03
CA GLY A 223 -16.04 7.00 -0.78
C GLY A 223 -17.21 6.90 0.19
N THR A 224 -18.21 7.78 -0.04
CA THR A 224 -19.47 7.82 0.71
C THR A 224 -20.68 7.64 -0.19
N SER A 225 -20.48 7.20 -1.44
CA SER A 225 -21.53 6.95 -2.42
C SER A 225 -22.49 5.81 -2.00
N PRO A 226 -23.69 5.73 -2.56
CA PRO A 226 -24.69 4.71 -2.19
C PRO A 226 -24.18 3.26 -2.35
N ASP A 227 -23.33 3.00 -3.33
CA ASP A 227 -22.74 1.68 -3.64
C ASP A 227 -21.52 1.31 -2.75
N THR A 228 -21.11 2.19 -1.84
CA THR A 228 -19.92 1.99 -1.00
C THR A 228 -19.95 0.68 -0.21
N LEU A 229 -21.11 0.30 0.34
CA LEU A 229 -21.18 -0.96 1.13
C LEU A 229 -21.04 -2.21 0.24
N ASP A 230 -21.51 -2.17 -1.01
CA ASP A 230 -21.33 -3.28 -1.95
C ASP A 230 -19.86 -3.36 -2.38
N ARG A 231 -19.21 -2.21 -2.60
CA ARG A 231 -17.77 -2.11 -2.84
C ARG A 231 -16.96 -2.70 -1.67
N VAL A 232 -17.28 -2.33 -0.43
CA VAL A 232 -16.62 -2.90 0.77
C VAL A 232 -16.82 -4.41 0.84
N ALA A 233 -18.02 -4.93 0.54
CA ALA A 233 -18.27 -6.36 0.51
C ALA A 233 -17.35 -7.08 -0.49
N ALA A 234 -17.29 -6.61 -1.73
CA ALA A 234 -16.43 -7.18 -2.78
C ALA A 234 -14.93 -7.10 -2.42
N LEU A 235 -14.49 -6.00 -1.82
CA LEU A 235 -13.11 -5.82 -1.36
C LEU A 235 -12.75 -6.79 -0.22
N ARG A 236 -13.67 -7.01 0.73
CA ARG A 236 -13.49 -8.01 1.79
C ARG A 236 -13.39 -9.42 1.23
N ASP A 237 -14.25 -9.78 0.29
CA ASP A 237 -14.21 -11.08 -0.39
C ASP A 237 -12.89 -11.30 -1.15
N ALA A 238 -12.30 -10.22 -1.71
CA ALA A 238 -10.97 -10.23 -2.31
C ALA A 238 -9.83 -10.31 -1.28
N GLY A 239 -10.11 -10.11 0.03
CA GLY A 239 -9.16 -10.23 1.13
C GLY A 239 -8.48 -8.92 1.54
N THR A 240 -9.08 -7.76 1.29
CA THR A 240 -8.56 -6.45 1.74
C THR A 240 -8.33 -6.43 3.25
N ASP A 241 -7.14 -5.99 3.68
CA ASP A 241 -6.79 -5.90 5.11
C ASP A 241 -7.37 -4.65 5.78
N VAL A 242 -7.39 -3.53 5.08
CA VAL A 242 -7.89 -2.25 5.59
C VAL A 242 -8.69 -1.49 4.55
N ILE A 243 -9.84 -0.97 4.97
CA ILE A 243 -10.66 -0.03 4.16
C ILE A 243 -10.27 1.39 4.55
N VAL A 244 -10.09 2.26 3.56
CA VAL A 244 -9.83 3.69 3.78
C VAL A 244 -11.02 4.49 3.26
N VAL A 245 -11.80 5.08 4.15
CA VAL A 245 -12.84 6.06 3.78
C VAL A 245 -12.13 7.37 3.48
N ASP A 246 -11.89 7.61 2.19
CA ASP A 246 -10.98 8.64 1.70
C ASP A 246 -11.71 9.79 1.04
N THR A 247 -11.75 10.93 1.72
CA THR A 247 -12.47 12.14 1.30
C THR A 247 -11.62 13.39 1.49
N SER A 248 -11.99 14.50 0.84
CA SER A 248 -11.33 15.79 1.02
C SER A 248 -11.58 16.41 2.39
N HIS A 249 -12.73 16.06 3.03
CA HIS A 249 -13.14 16.54 4.33
C HIS A 249 -13.82 15.44 5.16
N GLY A 250 -13.01 14.79 6.01
CA GLY A 250 -13.46 13.66 6.83
C GLY A 250 -14.42 14.06 7.97
N HIS A 251 -14.41 15.31 8.41
CA HIS A 251 -15.33 15.82 9.45
C HIS A 251 -16.67 16.22 8.86
N SER A 252 -17.26 15.35 8.08
CA SER A 252 -18.57 15.53 7.47
C SER A 252 -19.54 14.43 7.91
N ARG A 253 -20.83 14.73 7.97
CA ARG A 253 -21.87 13.78 8.38
C ARG A 253 -21.81 12.49 7.58
N GLY A 254 -21.70 12.58 6.25
CA GLY A 254 -21.68 11.41 5.37
C GLY A 254 -20.48 10.48 5.61
N VAL A 255 -19.32 11.04 5.96
CA VAL A 255 -18.12 10.25 6.29
C VAL A 255 -18.28 9.55 7.63
N ILE A 256 -18.71 10.28 8.67
CA ILE A 256 -18.93 9.73 10.02
C ILE A 256 -19.96 8.60 9.97
N GLU A 257 -21.09 8.81 9.29
CA GLU A 257 -22.15 7.80 9.12
C GLU A 257 -21.64 6.59 8.31
N MET A 258 -20.81 6.80 7.27
CA MET A 258 -20.26 5.71 6.46
C MET A 258 -19.30 4.83 7.28
N VAL A 259 -18.41 5.43 8.07
CA VAL A 259 -17.54 4.69 9.00
C VAL A 259 -18.38 3.85 9.95
N ALA A 260 -19.39 4.45 10.59
CA ALA A 260 -20.29 3.73 11.51
C ALA A 260 -21.03 2.58 10.81
N ARG A 261 -21.55 2.77 9.59
CA ARG A 261 -22.23 1.73 8.80
C ARG A 261 -21.30 0.56 8.44
N ILE A 262 -20.06 0.85 8.03
CA ILE A 262 -19.07 -0.19 7.74
C ILE A 262 -18.76 -1.00 9.01
N LYS A 263 -18.49 -0.33 10.12
CA LYS A 263 -18.17 -0.98 11.40
C LYS A 263 -19.36 -1.75 11.99
N HIS A 264 -20.58 -1.26 11.82
CA HIS A 264 -21.79 -1.98 12.24
C HIS A 264 -21.99 -3.28 11.45
N ARG A 265 -21.74 -3.25 10.13
CA ARG A 265 -21.92 -4.42 9.27
C ARG A 265 -20.76 -5.41 9.38
N TRP A 266 -19.52 -4.92 9.59
CA TRP A 266 -18.29 -5.70 9.68
C TRP A 266 -17.39 -5.17 10.79
N SER A 267 -17.69 -5.53 12.03
CA SER A 267 -16.99 -5.04 13.23
C SER A 267 -15.50 -5.41 13.28
N ASP A 268 -15.11 -6.49 12.61
CA ASP A 268 -13.73 -6.99 12.48
C ASP A 268 -12.90 -6.21 11.46
N GLN A 269 -13.56 -5.53 10.49
CA GLN A 269 -12.87 -4.79 9.44
C GLN A 269 -12.12 -3.59 10.00
N GLN A 270 -10.82 -3.48 9.68
CA GLN A 270 -10.05 -2.27 10.00
C GLN A 270 -10.44 -1.14 9.05
N VAL A 271 -10.77 0.02 9.61
CA VAL A 271 -11.21 1.21 8.87
C VAL A 271 -10.35 2.40 9.24
N ILE A 272 -9.71 3.00 8.25
CA ILE A 272 -9.04 4.30 8.35
C ILE A 272 -9.98 5.33 7.74
N ALA A 273 -10.07 6.51 8.36
CA ALA A 273 -10.92 7.59 7.84
C ALA A 273 -10.17 8.92 7.77
N GLY A 274 -10.53 9.74 6.82
CA GLY A 274 -9.95 11.08 6.61
C GLY A 274 -10.48 11.74 5.32
N ASN A 275 -9.96 12.95 4.99
CA ASN A 275 -8.87 13.64 5.67
C ASN A 275 -9.39 14.66 6.67
N ILE A 276 -8.65 14.81 7.73
CA ILE A 276 -8.98 15.79 8.78
C ILE A 276 -7.74 16.62 9.15
N VAL A 277 -7.95 17.70 9.91
CA VAL A 277 -6.86 18.55 10.44
C VAL A 277 -7.12 19.07 11.86
N THR A 278 -8.24 18.66 12.49
CA THR A 278 -8.64 19.16 13.80
C THR A 278 -8.84 18.05 14.82
N PRO A 279 -8.63 18.34 16.13
CA PRO A 279 -8.90 17.41 17.23
C PRO A 279 -10.36 16.90 17.29
N GLU A 280 -11.33 17.80 17.04
CA GLU A 280 -12.76 17.49 17.05
C GLU A 280 -13.11 16.46 16.00
N ALA A 281 -12.56 16.61 14.80
CA ALA A 281 -12.74 15.68 13.69
C ALA A 281 -12.17 14.29 14.03
N ALA A 282 -11.00 14.24 14.66
CA ALA A 282 -10.40 12.98 15.08
C ALA A 282 -11.28 12.23 16.08
N ARG A 283 -11.78 12.93 17.11
CA ARG A 283 -12.70 12.34 18.10
C ARG A 283 -13.99 11.82 17.45
N ALA A 284 -14.63 12.61 16.59
CA ALA A 284 -15.85 12.20 15.90
C ALA A 284 -15.67 10.93 15.04
N LEU A 285 -14.54 10.80 14.35
CA LEU A 285 -14.25 9.60 13.55
C LEU A 285 -13.94 8.38 14.43
N ILE A 286 -13.25 8.56 15.54
CA ILE A 286 -12.96 7.46 16.50
C ILE A 286 -14.25 6.98 17.16
N GLU A 287 -15.12 7.87 17.57
CA GLU A 287 -16.44 7.56 18.13
C GLU A 287 -17.33 6.80 17.12
N SER A 288 -17.18 7.07 15.82
CA SER A 288 -17.85 6.31 14.77
C SER A 288 -17.25 4.94 14.48
N GLY A 289 -16.07 4.61 15.10
CA GLY A 289 -15.42 3.32 15.02
C GLY A 289 -14.19 3.27 14.12
N ALA A 290 -13.61 4.40 13.69
CA ALA A 290 -12.39 4.40 12.92
C ALA A 290 -11.21 3.78 13.71
N ASP A 291 -10.42 2.96 13.04
CA ASP A 291 -9.26 2.25 13.59
C ASP A 291 -7.93 2.96 13.26
N GLY A 292 -7.98 4.01 12.47
CA GLY A 292 -6.84 4.88 12.11
C GLY A 292 -7.35 6.20 11.53
N ILE A 293 -6.58 7.28 11.71
CA ILE A 293 -6.96 8.63 11.30
C ILE A 293 -5.96 9.17 10.29
N LYS A 294 -6.46 9.70 9.17
CA LYS A 294 -5.64 10.26 8.11
C LYS A 294 -5.73 11.80 8.11
N VAL A 295 -4.56 12.46 8.28
CA VAL A 295 -4.43 13.90 8.52
C VAL A 295 -3.79 14.60 7.34
N GLY A 296 -4.48 15.61 6.80
CA GLY A 296 -3.97 16.47 5.74
C GLY A 296 -5.07 17.02 4.84
N ILE A 297 -5.29 18.33 4.86
CA ILE A 297 -6.14 19.07 3.92
C ILE A 297 -5.28 20.08 3.19
N GLY A 298 -5.07 19.83 1.89
CA GLY A 298 -4.35 20.70 0.99
C GLY A 298 -2.82 20.70 1.01
N PRO A 299 -2.08 19.74 1.64
CA PRO A 299 -0.62 19.75 1.63
C PRO A 299 -0.02 19.10 0.37
N GLY A 300 -0.80 18.39 -0.45
CA GLY A 300 -0.32 17.70 -1.66
C GLY A 300 0.16 18.67 -2.73
N SER A 301 1.21 18.29 -3.48
CA SER A 301 1.84 19.14 -4.50
C SER A 301 0.92 19.53 -5.68
N ILE A 302 -0.13 18.74 -5.91
CA ILE A 302 -1.14 18.95 -6.96
C ILE A 302 -2.50 19.36 -6.42
N CYS A 303 -2.60 19.59 -5.10
CA CYS A 303 -3.85 20.02 -4.44
C CYS A 303 -3.94 21.54 -4.45
N THR A 304 -5.11 22.06 -4.84
CA THR A 304 -5.40 23.50 -4.85
C THR A 304 -6.49 23.91 -3.86
N THR A 305 -6.95 23.01 -3.00
CA THR A 305 -8.02 23.25 -2.00
C THR A 305 -7.76 24.52 -1.19
N ARG A 306 -6.53 24.73 -0.72
CA ARG A 306 -6.17 25.91 0.10
C ARG A 306 -6.29 27.22 -0.67
N VAL A 307 -6.11 27.18 -1.99
CA VAL A 307 -6.20 28.37 -2.86
C VAL A 307 -7.64 28.58 -3.35
N VAL A 308 -8.29 27.48 -3.78
CA VAL A 308 -9.63 27.55 -4.38
C VAL A 308 -10.73 27.71 -3.31
N ALA A 309 -10.65 26.93 -2.25
CA ALA A 309 -11.64 26.96 -1.16
C ALA A 309 -11.20 27.81 0.04
N GLY A 310 -9.91 28.18 0.12
CA GLY A 310 -9.36 28.94 1.26
C GLY A 310 -9.31 28.13 2.57
N VAL A 311 -9.37 26.79 2.50
CA VAL A 311 -9.46 25.90 3.66
C VAL A 311 -8.26 24.98 3.77
N GLY A 312 -7.76 24.82 5.00
CA GLY A 312 -6.63 23.92 5.30
C GLY A 312 -5.86 24.36 6.53
N VAL A 313 -4.96 23.47 6.99
CA VAL A 313 -4.02 23.76 8.08
C VAL A 313 -2.63 23.27 7.63
N PRO A 314 -1.55 24.05 7.81
CA PRO A 314 -0.18 23.61 7.56
C PRO A 314 0.14 22.31 8.26
N GLN A 315 0.88 21.41 7.59
CA GLN A 315 0.84 19.97 7.88
C GLN A 315 1.44 19.60 9.24
N ILE A 316 2.54 20.22 9.67
CA ILE A 316 3.15 19.96 10.97
C ILE A 316 2.18 20.30 12.11
N SER A 317 1.55 21.47 12.04
CA SER A 317 0.55 21.86 13.04
C SER A 317 -0.69 20.96 13.03
N ALA A 318 -1.16 20.56 11.84
CA ALA A 318 -2.29 19.63 11.72
C ALA A 318 -1.99 18.29 12.40
N ILE A 319 -0.81 17.70 12.12
CA ILE A 319 -0.37 16.45 12.72
C ILE A 319 -0.27 16.58 14.23
N ALA A 320 0.43 17.63 14.74
CA ALA A 320 0.67 17.85 16.15
C ALA A 320 -0.64 18.03 16.93
N ASN A 321 -1.57 18.84 16.41
CA ASN A 321 -2.86 19.09 17.07
C ASN A 321 -3.71 17.82 17.19
N VAL A 322 -3.76 17.02 16.12
CA VAL A 322 -4.49 15.75 16.12
C VAL A 322 -3.82 14.73 17.04
N ALA A 323 -2.50 14.56 16.92
CA ALA A 323 -1.75 13.60 17.74
C ALA A 323 -1.85 13.92 19.24
N GLU A 324 -1.76 15.21 19.62
CA GLU A 324 -1.92 15.65 21.01
C GLU A 324 -3.30 15.26 21.56
N SER A 325 -4.36 15.44 20.76
CA SER A 325 -5.74 15.10 21.17
C SER A 325 -5.99 13.62 21.33
N LEU A 326 -5.11 12.78 20.76
CA LEU A 326 -5.19 11.32 20.77
C LEU A 326 -4.17 10.67 21.75
N LYS A 327 -3.52 11.44 22.60
CA LYS A 327 -2.67 10.89 23.65
C LYS A 327 -3.44 9.90 24.53
N GLY A 328 -2.89 8.70 24.67
CA GLY A 328 -3.54 7.60 25.40
C GLY A 328 -4.58 6.82 24.60
N SER A 329 -4.84 7.18 23.34
CA SER A 329 -5.64 6.38 22.41
C SER A 329 -4.75 5.35 21.72
N ASP A 330 -5.35 4.21 21.36
CA ASP A 330 -4.74 3.14 20.55
C ASP A 330 -4.91 3.38 19.04
N VAL A 331 -5.49 4.53 18.62
CA VAL A 331 -5.75 4.86 17.22
C VAL A 331 -4.57 5.62 16.62
N PRO A 332 -3.87 5.05 15.63
CA PRO A 332 -2.73 5.68 15.00
C PRO A 332 -3.12 6.82 14.05
N VAL A 333 -2.18 7.75 13.88
CA VAL A 333 -2.26 8.92 13.00
C VAL A 333 -1.40 8.69 11.77
N ILE A 334 -1.95 8.93 10.58
CA ILE A 334 -1.27 8.86 9.29
C ILE A 334 -1.17 10.27 8.73
N ALA A 335 0.06 10.76 8.50
CA ALA A 335 0.29 12.07 7.89
C ALA A 335 0.22 11.96 6.37
N ASP A 336 -0.80 12.55 5.75
CA ASP A 336 -1.07 12.44 4.32
C ASP A 336 -0.73 13.73 3.58
N GLY A 337 0.26 13.66 2.70
CA GLY A 337 0.66 14.73 1.80
C GLY A 337 1.78 15.65 2.30
N GLY A 338 2.40 16.37 1.38
CA GLY A 338 3.47 17.33 1.64
C GLY A 338 4.86 16.73 1.80
N ILE A 339 5.04 15.42 1.72
CA ILE A 339 6.34 14.74 1.82
C ILE A 339 7.11 14.87 0.50
N ARG A 340 8.27 15.53 0.55
CA ARG A 340 9.19 15.73 -0.59
C ARG A 340 10.54 15.06 -0.36
N PHE A 341 10.98 15.00 0.90
CA PHE A 341 12.26 14.48 1.34
C PHE A 341 12.09 13.50 2.51
N SER A 342 13.09 12.67 2.75
CA SER A 342 13.10 11.79 3.93
C SER A 342 13.07 12.56 5.26
N GLY A 343 13.62 13.77 5.30
CA GLY A 343 13.53 14.68 6.45
C GLY A 343 12.09 15.07 6.80
N ASP A 344 11.20 15.19 5.81
CA ASP A 344 9.78 15.48 6.04
C ASP A 344 9.09 14.31 6.75
N ILE A 345 9.48 13.05 6.43
CA ILE A 345 9.00 11.85 7.13
C ILE A 345 9.39 11.92 8.60
N ALA A 346 10.67 12.23 8.87
CA ALA A 346 11.18 12.35 10.24
C ALA A 346 10.42 13.42 11.03
N LYS A 347 10.18 14.59 10.42
CA LYS A 347 9.42 15.69 11.02
C LYS A 347 7.95 15.32 11.24
N ALA A 348 7.30 14.62 10.31
CA ALA A 348 5.92 14.16 10.45
C ALA A 348 5.77 13.18 11.63
N ILE A 349 6.70 12.23 11.75
CA ILE A 349 6.72 11.27 12.86
C ILE A 349 6.98 12.00 14.19
N ALA A 350 7.96 12.87 14.26
CA ALA A 350 8.25 13.65 15.46
C ALA A 350 7.10 14.59 15.87
N ALA A 351 6.28 15.05 14.90
CA ALA A 351 5.05 15.79 15.20
C ALA A 351 3.90 14.91 15.71
N GLY A 352 4.08 13.58 15.75
CA GLY A 352 3.14 12.63 16.35
C GLY A 352 2.51 11.61 15.38
N ALA A 353 2.83 11.65 14.09
CA ALA A 353 2.34 10.63 13.14
C ALA A 353 3.00 9.26 13.39
N HIS A 354 2.24 8.19 13.18
CA HIS A 354 2.75 6.81 13.20
C HIS A 354 3.32 6.40 11.84
N SER A 355 2.74 6.91 10.76
CA SER A 355 3.18 6.66 9.40
C SER A 355 2.87 7.85 8.50
N VAL A 356 3.43 7.85 7.28
CA VAL A 356 3.19 8.88 6.28
C VAL A 356 2.58 8.28 5.03
N MET A 357 1.66 9.00 4.38
CA MET A 357 1.13 8.65 3.07
C MET A 357 1.78 9.50 1.99
N ILE A 358 2.25 8.87 0.92
CA ILE A 358 3.03 9.49 -0.14
C ILE A 358 2.37 9.26 -1.51
N GLY A 359 2.17 10.35 -2.26
CA GLY A 359 1.68 10.33 -3.64
C GLY A 359 2.77 10.70 -4.66
N SER A 360 3.20 11.96 -4.69
CA SER A 360 4.05 12.53 -5.75
C SER A 360 5.38 11.82 -5.97
N LEU A 361 6.07 11.42 -4.90
CA LEU A 361 7.34 10.69 -5.01
C LEU A 361 7.17 9.32 -5.67
N PHE A 362 6.01 8.70 -5.49
CA PHE A 362 5.72 7.36 -6.03
C PHE A 362 5.07 7.41 -7.42
N ALA A 363 4.39 8.51 -7.79
CA ALA A 363 3.80 8.67 -9.11
C ALA A 363 4.83 8.54 -10.24
N GLY A 364 6.08 8.98 -10.02
CA GLY A 364 7.18 8.87 -10.98
C GLY A 364 7.87 7.50 -11.04
N THR A 365 7.41 6.50 -10.29
CA THR A 365 8.07 5.18 -10.25
C THR A 365 7.65 4.27 -11.40
N GLU A 366 8.48 3.27 -11.67
CA GLU A 366 8.20 2.23 -12.66
C GLU A 366 6.92 1.44 -12.31
N GLU A 367 6.65 1.24 -11.03
CA GLU A 367 5.56 0.42 -10.51
C GLU A 367 4.22 1.17 -10.46
N SER A 368 4.21 2.51 -10.55
CA SER A 368 2.97 3.30 -10.62
C SER A 368 2.23 3.08 -11.96
N PRO A 369 0.91 3.31 -12.03
CA PRO A 369 0.15 3.25 -13.27
C PRO A 369 0.63 4.25 -14.33
N GLY A 370 0.28 3.97 -15.58
CA GLY A 370 0.58 4.82 -16.75
C GLY A 370 1.97 4.59 -17.34
N ASP A 371 2.13 5.04 -18.58
CA ASP A 371 3.35 4.90 -19.37
C ASP A 371 4.35 6.01 -19.09
N VAL A 372 5.61 5.75 -19.46
CA VAL A 372 6.68 6.76 -19.42
C VAL A 372 6.59 7.60 -20.68
N GLU A 373 6.48 8.92 -20.50
CA GLU A 373 6.41 9.91 -21.56
C GLU A 373 7.76 10.62 -21.74
N LEU A 374 8.20 10.79 -22.97
CA LEU A 374 9.36 11.63 -23.29
C LEU A 374 8.91 13.08 -23.56
N TYR A 375 9.46 14.01 -22.80
CA TYR A 375 9.20 15.45 -22.97
C TYR A 375 10.49 16.24 -22.78
N GLN A 376 10.83 17.09 -23.75
CA GLN A 376 12.05 17.93 -23.74
C GLN A 376 13.35 17.16 -23.41
N GLY A 377 13.46 15.91 -23.88
CA GLY A 377 14.64 15.06 -23.68
C GLY A 377 14.73 14.35 -22.33
N ALA A 378 13.71 14.47 -21.47
CA ALA A 378 13.62 13.79 -20.19
C ALA A 378 12.38 12.90 -20.12
N SER A 379 12.45 11.87 -19.26
CA SER A 379 11.35 10.92 -19.03
C SER A 379 10.46 11.38 -17.88
N TYR A 380 9.15 11.31 -18.08
CA TYR A 380 8.12 11.72 -17.14
C TYR A 380 7.02 10.66 -17.01
N LYS A 381 6.22 10.76 -15.95
CA LYS A 381 4.94 10.07 -15.81
C LYS A 381 3.85 11.08 -15.47
N THR A 382 2.64 10.79 -15.91
CA THR A 382 1.45 11.57 -15.56
C THR A 382 1.20 11.50 -14.06
N TYR A 383 0.88 12.63 -13.46
CA TYR A 383 0.45 12.71 -12.07
C TYR A 383 -0.69 13.72 -11.95
N ARG A 384 -1.84 13.30 -11.42
CA ARG A 384 -3.01 14.17 -11.28
C ARG A 384 -3.60 14.14 -9.87
N GLY A 385 -4.10 15.29 -9.45
CA GLY A 385 -4.90 15.41 -8.23
C GLY A 385 -6.24 14.74 -8.39
N MET A 386 -6.73 14.07 -7.34
CA MET A 386 -8.06 13.48 -7.36
C MET A 386 -9.17 14.54 -7.48
N GLY A 387 -8.88 15.81 -7.16
CA GLY A 387 -9.74 16.98 -7.40
C GLY A 387 -9.50 17.68 -8.74
N SER A 388 -8.70 17.13 -9.65
CA SER A 388 -8.54 17.67 -11.00
C SER A 388 -9.79 17.42 -11.84
N LEU A 389 -9.99 18.23 -12.87
CA LEU A 389 -11.16 18.14 -13.73
C LEU A 389 -11.28 16.76 -14.38
N GLY A 390 -10.17 16.23 -14.94
CA GLY A 390 -10.16 14.90 -15.55
C GLY A 390 -10.43 13.79 -14.54
N ALA A 391 -9.86 13.86 -13.33
CA ALA A 391 -10.11 12.85 -12.30
C ALA A 391 -11.56 12.86 -11.80
N MET A 392 -12.20 14.01 -11.71
CA MET A 392 -13.61 14.12 -11.29
C MET A 392 -14.59 13.71 -12.40
N ALA A 393 -14.22 13.96 -13.65
CA ALA A 393 -15.07 13.73 -14.82
C ALA A 393 -15.04 12.29 -15.34
N ASP A 394 -14.11 11.45 -14.89
CA ASP A 394 -14.03 10.05 -15.28
C ASP A 394 -15.29 9.27 -14.87
N ARG A 395 -15.64 8.23 -15.62
CA ARG A 395 -16.82 7.37 -15.36
C ARG A 395 -16.91 6.86 -13.92
N TYR A 396 -15.78 6.58 -13.31
CA TYR A 396 -15.63 6.19 -11.90
C TYR A 396 -14.87 7.28 -11.16
N GLY A 397 -15.16 8.54 -11.49
CA GLY A 397 -14.41 9.69 -11.02
C GLY A 397 -14.52 9.96 -9.54
N SER A 398 -13.78 10.95 -9.11
CA SER A 398 -13.61 11.32 -7.70
C SER A 398 -14.42 12.53 -7.27
N ALA A 399 -15.44 12.95 -8.03
CA ALA A 399 -16.28 14.11 -7.71
C ALA A 399 -16.95 13.99 -6.31
N ASP A 400 -17.39 12.79 -5.93
CA ASP A 400 -17.95 12.49 -4.61
C ASP A 400 -16.96 12.74 -3.45
N ARG A 401 -15.65 12.61 -3.69
CA ARG A 401 -14.58 12.96 -2.73
C ARG A 401 -14.62 14.43 -2.33
N TYR A 402 -15.07 15.28 -3.26
CA TYR A 402 -15.16 16.74 -3.12
C TYR A 402 -16.61 17.24 -2.94
N PHE A 403 -17.53 16.33 -2.59
CA PHE A 403 -18.96 16.61 -2.38
C PHE A 403 -19.65 17.22 -3.62
N GLN A 404 -19.14 16.90 -4.82
CA GLN A 404 -19.72 17.31 -6.09
C GLN A 404 -20.43 16.15 -6.76
N ASP A 405 -21.51 16.43 -7.50
CA ASP A 405 -22.28 15.40 -8.17
C ASP A 405 -21.56 14.93 -9.45
N THR A 406 -21.43 13.63 -9.63
CA THR A 406 -20.84 13.01 -10.84
C THR A 406 -21.69 13.22 -12.10
N THR A 407 -22.93 13.65 -11.98
CA THR A 407 -23.84 14.00 -13.09
C THR A 407 -23.73 15.46 -13.55
N THR A 408 -22.92 16.27 -12.86
CA THR A 408 -22.74 17.68 -13.17
C THR A 408 -21.97 17.85 -14.50
N GLU A 409 -22.44 18.78 -15.34
CA GLU A 409 -21.72 19.17 -16.57
C GLU A 409 -20.29 19.64 -16.24
N LEU A 410 -19.32 19.27 -17.08
CA LEU A 410 -17.88 19.50 -16.84
C LEU A 410 -17.54 20.96 -16.51
N ASP A 411 -18.21 21.91 -17.13
CA ASP A 411 -18.02 23.37 -16.95
C ASP A 411 -18.59 23.89 -15.61
N LYS A 412 -19.35 23.09 -14.89
CA LYS A 412 -19.90 23.40 -13.58
C LYS A 412 -19.12 22.78 -12.43
N LEU A 413 -18.17 21.87 -12.71
CA LEU A 413 -17.29 21.31 -11.70
C LEU A 413 -16.29 22.37 -11.22
N VAL A 414 -16.01 22.39 -9.92
CA VAL A 414 -15.01 23.26 -9.31
C VAL A 414 -13.80 22.41 -8.93
N PRO A 415 -12.72 22.41 -9.74
CA PRO A 415 -11.56 21.59 -9.45
C PRO A 415 -10.75 22.13 -8.27
N GLU A 416 -10.35 21.22 -7.38
CA GLU A 416 -9.46 21.45 -6.25
C GLU A 416 -8.11 20.74 -6.42
N GLY A 417 -7.70 20.51 -7.65
CA GLY A 417 -6.45 19.87 -8.02
C GLY A 417 -6.09 20.12 -9.46
N VAL A 418 -4.84 19.88 -9.80
CA VAL A 418 -4.30 20.03 -11.16
C VAL A 418 -3.83 18.69 -11.72
N GLU A 419 -3.67 18.66 -13.03
CA GLU A 419 -3.02 17.59 -13.77
C GLU A 419 -1.65 18.03 -14.22
N GLY A 420 -0.67 17.16 -14.09
CA GLY A 420 0.70 17.48 -14.45
C GLY A 420 1.51 16.22 -14.70
N ARG A 421 2.80 16.37 -14.73
CA ARG A 421 3.76 15.28 -14.87
C ARG A 421 4.86 15.39 -13.83
N VAL A 422 5.39 14.27 -13.42
CA VAL A 422 6.54 14.17 -12.51
C VAL A 422 7.69 13.47 -13.21
N PRO A 423 8.94 13.81 -12.91
CA PRO A 423 10.09 13.09 -13.44
C PRO A 423 10.00 11.58 -13.18
N TYR A 424 10.34 10.77 -14.17
CA TYR A 424 10.49 9.33 -13.99
C TYR A 424 11.70 9.05 -13.09
N LYS A 425 11.49 8.26 -12.06
CA LYS A 425 12.48 8.01 -10.98
C LYS A 425 13.00 6.57 -10.92
N GLY A 426 12.60 5.71 -11.87
CA GLY A 426 12.97 4.30 -11.85
C GLY A 426 12.20 3.51 -10.79
N SER A 427 12.85 2.49 -10.22
CA SER A 427 12.20 1.57 -9.28
C SER A 427 11.83 2.21 -7.94
N LEU A 428 10.63 1.88 -7.46
CA LEU A 428 10.13 2.24 -6.13
C LEU A 428 11.06 1.77 -5.01
N VAL A 429 11.68 0.58 -5.16
CA VAL A 429 12.59 0.00 -4.15
C VAL A 429 13.75 0.97 -3.85
N ALA A 430 14.35 1.56 -4.88
CA ALA A 430 15.45 2.51 -4.70
C ALA A 430 14.99 3.77 -3.92
N ILE A 431 13.80 4.29 -4.22
CA ILE A 431 13.24 5.43 -3.50
C ILE A 431 12.95 5.08 -2.03
N LEU A 432 12.33 3.92 -1.77
CA LEU A 432 12.04 3.47 -0.41
C LEU A 432 13.32 3.29 0.42
N GLN A 433 14.40 2.79 -0.18
CA GLN A 433 15.70 2.67 0.48
C GLN A 433 16.26 4.04 0.88
N GLN A 434 16.17 5.05 0.01
CA GLN A 434 16.62 6.42 0.34
C GLN A 434 15.75 7.06 1.44
N LEU A 435 14.43 6.90 1.36
CA LEU A 435 13.50 7.43 2.36
C LEU A 435 13.72 6.77 3.73
N ALA A 436 13.83 5.45 3.77
CA ALA A 436 14.11 4.70 5.00
C ALA A 436 15.50 5.04 5.57
N GLY A 437 16.52 5.19 4.70
CA GLY A 437 17.87 5.59 5.09
C GLY A 437 17.90 6.96 5.75
N GLY A 438 17.22 7.95 5.16
CA GLY A 438 17.13 9.29 5.74
C GLY A 438 16.37 9.33 7.06
N LEU A 439 15.28 8.55 7.19
CA LEU A 439 14.58 8.41 8.48
C LEU A 439 15.49 7.79 9.56
N ARG A 440 16.21 6.71 9.20
CA ARG A 440 17.19 6.09 10.12
C ARG A 440 18.27 7.07 10.55
N ALA A 441 18.78 7.90 9.65
CA ALA A 441 19.76 8.94 9.98
C ALA A 441 19.17 9.95 10.98
N ALA A 442 17.93 10.44 10.74
CA ALA A 442 17.26 11.35 11.67
C ALA A 442 17.07 10.73 13.06
N MET A 443 16.68 9.44 13.13
CA MET A 443 16.55 8.71 14.39
C MET A 443 17.89 8.57 15.11
N GLY A 444 18.99 8.35 14.37
CA GLY A 444 20.33 8.38 14.92
C GLY A 444 20.70 9.73 15.52
N TYR A 445 20.41 10.84 14.82
CA TYR A 445 20.67 12.19 15.34
C TYR A 445 19.83 12.56 16.57
N THR A 446 18.64 12.02 16.71
CA THR A 446 17.73 12.32 17.82
C THR A 446 17.79 11.32 18.96
N GLY A 447 18.61 10.27 18.87
CA GLY A 447 18.70 9.20 19.86
C GLY A 447 17.44 8.36 19.97
N SER A 448 16.68 8.24 18.89
CA SER A 448 15.42 7.51 18.87
C SER A 448 15.64 6.09 18.32
N ASN A 449 15.43 5.06 19.13
CA ASN A 449 15.67 3.66 18.78
C ASN A 449 14.51 3.02 18.00
N ASP A 450 13.32 3.58 18.11
CA ASP A 450 12.09 3.12 17.44
C ASP A 450 11.17 4.29 17.06
N ILE A 451 10.10 4.01 16.35
CA ILE A 451 9.13 5.03 15.90
C ILE A 451 8.43 5.69 17.09
N GLU A 452 8.14 4.99 18.18
CA GLU A 452 7.49 5.58 19.33
C GLU A 452 8.41 6.60 20.06
N ALA A 453 9.70 6.27 20.19
CA ALA A 453 10.69 7.21 20.70
C ALA A 453 10.81 8.45 19.79
N MET A 454 10.80 8.22 18.44
CA MET A 454 10.85 9.32 17.46
C MET A 454 9.59 10.20 17.49
N ARG A 455 8.44 9.67 17.86
CA ARG A 455 7.17 10.42 18.00
C ARG A 455 7.09 11.28 19.25
N THR A 456 7.80 10.90 20.32
CA THR A 456 7.57 11.44 21.67
C THR A 456 8.75 12.21 22.26
N ARG A 457 9.97 11.99 21.79
CA ARG A 457 11.19 12.57 22.41
C ARG A 457 11.74 13.79 21.69
N PRO A 458 11.84 13.84 20.35
CA PRO A 458 12.48 14.95 19.66
C PRO A 458 11.78 16.28 19.90
N THR A 459 12.56 17.35 19.89
CA THR A 459 12.07 18.73 19.96
C THR A 459 12.33 19.44 18.64
N PHE A 460 11.53 20.46 18.36
CA PHE A 460 11.64 21.27 17.17
C PHE A 460 12.21 22.65 17.50
N VAL A 461 12.95 23.20 16.54
CA VAL A 461 13.17 24.64 16.43
C VAL A 461 12.38 25.17 15.23
N ARG A 462 11.85 26.38 15.37
CA ARG A 462 11.29 27.11 14.24
C ARG A 462 12.42 27.79 13.49
N VAL A 463 12.41 27.72 12.17
CA VAL A 463 13.40 28.37 11.30
C VAL A 463 12.80 29.53 10.52
N THR A 464 13.65 30.51 10.20
CA THR A 464 13.28 31.63 9.34
C THR A 464 13.43 31.25 7.87
N THR A 465 12.92 32.08 6.96
CA THR A 465 13.17 31.95 5.50
C THR A 465 14.67 31.90 5.17
N ALA A 466 15.51 32.64 5.90
CA ALA A 466 16.96 32.57 5.75
C ALA A 466 17.51 31.20 6.16
N GLY A 467 17.01 30.62 7.27
CA GLY A 467 17.40 29.29 7.71
C GLY A 467 16.92 28.17 6.78
N VAL A 468 15.76 28.34 6.13
CA VAL A 468 15.32 27.43 5.06
C VAL A 468 16.30 27.46 3.88
N ARG A 469 16.72 28.63 3.45
CA ARG A 469 17.71 28.77 2.36
C ARG A 469 19.06 28.17 2.74
N GLU A 470 19.54 28.40 3.96
CA GLU A 470 20.76 27.78 4.50
C GLU A 470 20.68 26.24 4.52
N SER A 471 19.49 25.67 4.72
CA SER A 471 19.26 24.21 4.76
C SER A 471 19.38 23.52 3.40
N HIS A 472 19.23 24.28 2.31
CA HIS A 472 19.42 23.78 0.94
C HIS A 472 20.85 24.01 0.45
N VAL A 473 21.26 23.22 -0.55
CA VAL A 473 22.56 23.43 -1.20
C VAL A 473 22.62 24.86 -1.75
N HIS A 474 23.63 25.64 -1.37
CA HIS A 474 23.85 27.03 -1.76
C HIS A 474 25.33 27.28 -2.05
N ASP A 475 25.62 28.33 -2.81
CA ASP A 475 26.97 28.81 -3.18
C ASP A 475 27.85 27.76 -3.90
N VAL A 476 27.25 26.72 -4.50
CA VAL A 476 27.92 25.73 -5.33
C VAL A 476 27.08 25.37 -6.55
N THR A 477 27.75 24.99 -7.63
CA THR A 477 27.07 24.40 -8.79
C THR A 477 27.08 22.88 -8.65
N ILE A 478 25.90 22.26 -8.64
CA ILE A 478 25.79 20.79 -8.54
C ILE A 478 26.30 20.17 -9.85
N THR A 479 27.36 19.38 -9.79
CA THR A 479 27.93 18.65 -10.92
C THR A 479 27.45 17.20 -10.97
N LYS A 480 26.96 16.67 -9.84
CA LYS A 480 26.37 15.33 -9.71
C LYS A 480 25.28 15.38 -8.65
N GLU A 481 24.06 15.09 -9.04
CA GLU A 481 22.94 15.01 -8.12
C GLU A 481 23.07 13.83 -7.13
N ALA A 482 22.58 14.03 -5.91
CA ALA A 482 22.41 12.95 -4.97
C ALA A 482 21.07 12.23 -5.22
N PRO A 483 20.97 10.91 -5.02
CA PRO A 483 19.74 10.17 -5.32
C PRO A 483 18.54 10.57 -4.44
N ASN A 484 18.79 11.27 -3.34
CA ASN A 484 17.82 11.71 -2.35
C ASN A 484 17.68 13.24 -2.26
N TYR A 485 18.32 13.99 -3.14
CA TYR A 485 18.24 15.45 -3.21
C TYR A 485 18.26 15.93 -4.65
N SER A 486 17.27 16.70 -5.05
CA SER A 486 17.22 17.46 -6.28
C SER A 486 16.97 18.94 -5.96
N ALA A 487 17.70 19.83 -6.55
CA ALA A 487 17.44 21.27 -6.54
C ALA A 487 16.36 21.57 -7.58
N SER A 488 15.07 21.36 -7.25
CA SER A 488 13.91 21.72 -8.09
C SER A 488 13.11 22.82 -7.45
#